data_de4a454f7283191fff8f91a6bd727476
#
_entry.id   de4a454f7283191fff8f91a6bd727476
#
_cell.length_a   1.000
_cell.length_b   1.000
_cell.length_c   1.000
_cell.angle_alpha   90.00
_cell.angle_beta   90.00
_cell.angle_gamma   90.00
#
_symmetry.space_group_name_H-M   'P 1'
#
loop_
_entity.id
_entity.type
_entity.pdbx_description
1 polymer ?
#
loop_
_entity_poly.entity_id
_entity_poly.type
_entity_poly.pdbx_seq_one_letter_code
_entity_poly.pdbx_strand_id
1 'polypeptide(L)'
;MTKLLFGVSDTQECRRAIQTIINFFGHRDEIELTLLHVTPEIVVYAESGIVDYGTIENIENEKSNAILSEFESAFNKEGITCQKILKTGNPIDVVLEIVNNYDLLIIGASESSLLHRIFNSHQNSFINSSPIPVLVAK
;
A
#
# COMPACT_ATOMS: atom_id res chain seq x y z
N MET A 1 11.59 17.17 6.79
CA MET A 1 10.93 16.54 5.63
C MET A 1 9.78 15.68 6.10
N THR A 2 8.61 15.88 5.53
CA THR A 2 7.42 15.09 5.88
C THR A 2 7.44 13.77 5.14
N LYS A 3 7.37 12.67 5.87
CA LYS A 3 7.40 11.33 5.29
C LYS A 3 5.99 10.75 5.22
N LEU A 4 5.55 10.47 3.99
CA LEU A 4 4.22 9.93 3.69
C LEU A 4 4.36 8.47 3.28
N LEU A 5 3.54 7.61 3.89
CA LEU A 5 3.43 6.20 3.50
C LEU A 5 2.07 5.98 2.85
N PHE A 6 2.06 5.55 1.59
CA PHE A 6 0.83 5.29 0.85
C PHE A 6 0.68 3.79 0.60
N GLY A 7 -0.36 3.20 1.19
CA GLY A 7 -0.71 1.80 0.94
C GLY A 7 -1.39 1.65 -0.41
N VAL A 8 -0.73 0.98 -1.34
CA VAL A 8 -1.15 0.84 -2.73
C VAL A 8 -1.80 -0.51 -2.96
N SER A 9 -2.96 -0.53 -3.62
CA SER A 9 -3.62 -1.74 -4.08
C SER A 9 -4.19 -1.52 -5.48
N ASP A 10 -4.50 -2.62 -6.18
CA ASP A 10 -5.07 -2.59 -7.52
C ASP A 10 -6.58 -2.31 -7.46
N THR A 11 -6.92 -1.09 -7.07
CA THR A 11 -8.31 -0.64 -6.94
C THR A 11 -8.46 0.76 -7.53
N GLN A 12 -9.66 1.09 -7.97
CA GLN A 12 -9.96 2.43 -8.48
C GLN A 12 -9.87 3.48 -7.37
N GLU A 13 -10.24 3.11 -6.16
CA GLU A 13 -10.19 4.00 -5.00
C GLU A 13 -8.76 4.39 -4.67
N CYS A 14 -7.82 3.45 -4.74
CA CYS A 14 -6.40 3.77 -4.59
C CYS A 14 -5.90 4.67 -5.71
N ARG A 15 -6.37 4.47 -6.94
CA ARG A 15 -6.02 5.34 -8.05
C ARG A 15 -6.56 6.75 -7.88
N ARG A 16 -7.76 6.90 -7.34
CA ARG A 16 -8.32 8.21 -6.99
C ARG A 16 -7.51 8.88 -5.88
N ALA A 17 -6.98 8.11 -4.96
CA ALA A 17 -6.15 8.63 -3.88
C ALA A 17 -4.88 9.31 -4.40
N ILE A 18 -4.37 8.92 -5.57
CA ILE A 18 -3.24 9.58 -6.21
C ILE A 18 -3.53 11.08 -6.37
N GLN A 19 -4.71 11.41 -6.92
CA GLN A 19 -5.08 12.81 -7.13
C GLN A 19 -5.25 13.55 -5.80
N THR A 20 -5.79 12.90 -4.79
CA THR A 20 -5.90 13.48 -3.45
C THR A 20 -4.52 13.83 -2.89
N ILE A 21 -3.56 12.93 -3.00
CA ILE A 21 -2.19 13.18 -2.54
C ILE A 21 -1.55 14.33 -3.30
N ILE A 22 -1.71 14.37 -4.62
CA ILE A 22 -1.19 15.46 -5.46
C ILE A 22 -1.78 16.79 -5.03
N ASN A 23 -3.09 16.84 -4.82
CA ASN A 23 -3.79 18.08 -4.44
C ASN A 23 -3.34 18.60 -3.07
N PHE A 24 -3.14 17.72 -2.09
CA PHE A 24 -2.76 18.13 -0.74
C PHE A 24 -1.27 18.36 -0.57
N PHE A 25 -0.44 17.61 -1.25
CA PHE A 25 1.00 17.59 -0.99
C PHE A 25 1.87 17.92 -2.20
N GLY A 26 1.30 17.97 -3.40
CA GLY A 26 2.07 18.11 -4.64
C GLY A 26 2.80 19.44 -4.79
N HIS A 27 2.45 20.46 -4.03
CA HIS A 27 3.08 21.77 -4.06
C HIS A 27 4.15 21.96 -2.97
N ARG A 28 4.43 20.92 -2.20
CA ARG A 28 5.40 20.96 -1.11
C ARG A 28 6.70 20.31 -1.55
N ASP A 29 7.78 21.05 -1.46
CA ASP A 29 9.11 20.56 -1.85
C ASP A 29 9.73 19.64 -0.81
N GLU A 30 9.16 19.57 0.39
CA GLU A 30 9.72 18.85 1.54
C GLU A 30 8.95 17.58 1.92
N ILE A 31 8.46 16.86 0.91
CA ILE A 31 7.81 15.56 1.15
C ILE A 31 8.66 14.42 0.62
N GLU A 32 8.60 13.31 1.33
CA GLU A 32 9.14 12.04 0.90
C GLU A 32 7.98 11.04 0.84
N LEU A 33 7.63 10.58 -0.36
CA LEU A 33 6.53 9.67 -0.57
C LEU A 33 7.05 8.25 -0.79
N THR A 34 6.56 7.33 0.01
CA THR A 34 6.86 5.91 -0.12
C THR A 34 5.59 5.14 -0.45
N LEU A 35 5.63 4.36 -1.52
CA LEU A 35 4.56 3.48 -1.93
C LEU A 35 4.80 2.09 -1.32
N LEU A 36 3.81 1.59 -0.59
CA LEU A 36 3.86 0.26 0.01
C LEU A 36 2.81 -0.63 -0.62
N HIS A 37 3.22 -1.79 -1.10
CA HIS A 37 2.29 -2.85 -1.48
C HIS A 37 2.60 -4.09 -0.66
N VAL A 38 1.57 -4.66 -0.03
CA VAL A 38 1.69 -5.88 0.76
C VAL A 38 1.01 -7.01 0.01
N THR A 39 1.79 -8.00 -0.41
CA THR A 39 1.28 -9.22 -1.02
C THR A 39 0.91 -10.18 0.09
N PRO A 40 -0.34 -10.70 0.10
CA PRO A 40 -0.72 -11.68 1.12
C PRO A 40 0.11 -12.95 0.97
N GLU A 41 0.36 -13.62 2.09
CA GLU A 41 1.05 -14.89 2.10
C GLU A 41 0.21 -15.94 1.39
N ILE A 42 0.78 -16.57 0.34
CA ILE A 42 0.05 -17.58 -0.42
C ILE A 42 0.21 -18.93 0.27
N VAL A 43 -0.90 -19.42 0.85
CA VAL A 43 -0.97 -20.77 1.35
C VAL A 43 -1.62 -21.63 0.27
N VAL A 44 -0.83 -22.45 -0.39
CA VAL A 44 -1.34 -23.35 -1.43
C VAL A 44 -1.53 -24.74 -0.81
N TYR A 45 -2.80 -25.14 -0.72
CA TYR A 45 -3.13 -26.52 -0.37
C TYR A 45 -3.14 -27.36 -1.64
N ALA A 46 -2.04 -28.12 -1.84
CA ALA A 46 -1.96 -29.03 -2.97
C ALA A 46 -2.61 -30.37 -2.59
N GLU A 47 -3.85 -30.58 -2.97
CA GLU A 47 -4.52 -31.86 -2.77
C GLU A 47 -4.11 -32.93 -3.79
N SER A 48 -3.50 -32.56 -4.92
CA SER A 48 -3.35 -33.49 -6.02
C SER A 48 -2.12 -33.26 -6.89
N GLY A 49 -0.99 -32.90 -6.36
CA GLY A 49 0.19 -32.93 -7.18
C GLY A 49 1.13 -31.74 -7.09
N ILE A 50 1.90 -31.58 -8.12
CA ILE A 50 3.01 -30.65 -8.17
C ILE A 50 2.50 -29.22 -8.25
N VAL A 51 2.66 -28.46 -7.16
CA VAL A 51 2.44 -27.04 -7.17
C VAL A 51 3.81 -26.36 -7.26
N ASP A 52 4.03 -25.60 -8.32
CA ASP A 52 5.24 -24.82 -8.48
C ASP A 52 5.07 -23.49 -7.75
N TYR A 53 5.50 -23.46 -6.50
CA TYR A 53 5.46 -22.27 -5.67
C TYR A 53 6.26 -21.12 -6.27
N GLY A 54 7.39 -21.44 -6.90
CA GLY A 54 8.24 -20.44 -7.52
C GLY A 54 7.52 -19.68 -8.63
N THR A 55 6.76 -20.39 -9.47
CA THR A 55 5.99 -19.75 -10.55
C THR A 55 4.87 -18.88 -10.02
N ILE A 56 4.12 -19.34 -9.02
CA ILE A 56 3.04 -18.58 -8.41
C ILE A 56 3.58 -17.32 -7.74
N GLU A 57 4.64 -17.46 -6.97
CA GLU A 57 5.31 -16.34 -6.30
C GLU A 57 5.82 -15.32 -7.30
N ASN A 58 6.43 -15.75 -8.40
CA ASN A 58 6.91 -14.88 -9.45
C ASN A 58 5.79 -14.11 -10.13
N ILE A 59 4.66 -14.76 -10.42
CA ILE A 59 3.48 -14.11 -11.01
C ILE A 59 2.95 -13.02 -10.07
N GLU A 60 2.80 -13.31 -8.78
CA GLU A 60 2.31 -12.34 -7.81
C GLU A 60 3.29 -11.18 -7.63
N ASN A 61 4.59 -11.45 -7.62
CA ASN A 61 5.61 -10.40 -7.54
C ASN A 61 5.61 -9.51 -8.78
N GLU A 62 5.43 -10.07 -9.97
CA GLU A 62 5.32 -9.30 -11.21
C GLU A 62 4.10 -8.39 -11.19
N LYS A 63 2.95 -8.88 -10.74
CA LYS A 63 1.73 -8.08 -10.60
C LYS A 63 1.93 -6.95 -9.61
N SER A 64 2.53 -7.24 -8.46
CA SER A 64 2.78 -6.25 -7.41
C SER A 64 3.75 -5.17 -7.89
N ASN A 65 4.80 -5.54 -8.58
CA ASN A 65 5.75 -4.59 -9.15
C ASN A 65 5.12 -3.74 -10.25
N ALA A 66 4.22 -4.32 -11.05
CA ALA A 66 3.49 -3.57 -12.08
C ALA A 66 2.58 -2.51 -11.45
N ILE A 67 1.89 -2.84 -10.37
CA ILE A 67 1.05 -1.89 -9.62
C ILE A 67 1.92 -0.76 -9.07
N LEU A 68 3.00 -1.08 -8.39
CA LEU A 68 3.91 -0.07 -7.83
C LEU A 68 4.47 0.85 -8.91
N SER A 69 4.83 0.29 -10.07
CA SER A 69 5.35 1.07 -11.19
C SER A 69 4.29 1.98 -11.81
N GLU A 70 3.05 1.53 -11.90
CA GLU A 70 1.92 2.36 -12.38
C GLU A 70 1.74 3.59 -11.48
N PHE A 71 1.71 3.38 -10.17
CA PHE A 71 1.53 4.46 -9.20
C PHE A 71 2.74 5.41 -9.19
N GLU A 72 3.94 4.87 -9.23
CA GLU A 72 5.16 5.68 -9.32
C GLU A 72 5.13 6.58 -10.56
N SER A 73 4.76 6.04 -11.72
CA SER A 73 4.67 6.80 -12.96
C SER A 73 3.66 7.93 -12.85
N ALA A 74 2.52 7.70 -12.22
CA ALA A 74 1.49 8.71 -12.03
C ALA A 74 2.00 9.88 -11.18
N PHE A 75 2.75 9.61 -10.13
CA PHE A 75 3.37 10.65 -9.31
C PHE A 75 4.52 11.36 -10.01
N ASN A 76 5.35 10.61 -10.74
CA ASN A 76 6.47 11.19 -11.48
C ASN A 76 6.03 12.21 -12.52
N LYS A 77 4.89 11.99 -13.16
CA LYS A 77 4.30 12.95 -14.12
C LYS A 77 4.01 14.30 -13.48
N GLU A 78 3.74 14.32 -12.19
CA GLU A 78 3.46 15.52 -11.43
C GLU A 78 4.68 16.06 -10.67
N GLY A 79 5.85 15.52 -10.98
CA GLY A 79 7.10 15.95 -10.36
C GLY A 79 7.37 15.40 -8.97
N ILE A 80 6.62 14.38 -8.55
CA ILE A 80 6.79 13.76 -7.24
C ILE A 80 7.59 12.46 -7.38
N THR A 81 8.72 12.40 -6.72
CA THR A 81 9.57 11.20 -6.69
C THR A 81 9.13 10.28 -5.57
N CYS A 82 8.99 9.00 -5.86
CA CYS A 82 8.52 7.99 -4.90
C CYS A 82 9.58 6.95 -4.61
N GLN A 83 9.58 6.45 -3.38
CA GLN A 83 10.24 5.21 -3.03
C GLN A 83 9.20 4.08 -3.08
N LYS A 84 9.63 2.86 -3.33
CA LYS A 84 8.76 1.69 -3.43
C LYS A 84 9.19 0.62 -2.45
N ILE A 85 8.22 0.06 -1.72
CA ILE A 85 8.43 -1.07 -0.82
C ILE A 85 7.43 -2.16 -1.16
N LEU A 86 7.94 -3.35 -1.42
CA LEU A 86 7.14 -4.57 -1.60
C LEU A 86 7.39 -5.49 -0.42
N LYS A 87 6.33 -5.86 0.29
CA LYS A 87 6.40 -6.77 1.42
C LYS A 87 5.39 -7.91 1.23
N THR A 88 5.69 -9.06 1.81
CA THR A 88 4.80 -10.22 1.85
C THR A 88 4.45 -10.51 3.30
N GLY A 89 3.18 -10.81 3.56
CA GLY A 89 2.73 -11.16 4.90
C GLY A 89 1.34 -10.64 5.22
N ASN A 90 1.03 -10.55 6.50
CA ASN A 90 -0.21 -9.96 6.98
C ASN A 90 -0.12 -8.44 6.86
N PRO A 91 -1.03 -7.79 6.12
CA PRO A 91 -0.95 -6.35 5.88
C PRO A 91 -0.96 -5.49 7.15
N ILE A 92 -1.72 -5.87 8.17
CA ILE A 92 -1.74 -5.14 9.44
C ILE A 92 -0.37 -5.16 10.09
N ASP A 93 0.20 -6.35 10.22
CA ASP A 93 1.48 -6.54 10.90
C ASP A 93 2.59 -5.80 10.17
N VAL A 94 2.61 -5.89 8.84
CA VAL A 94 3.60 -5.21 8.00
C VAL A 94 3.49 -3.70 8.15
N VAL A 95 2.28 -3.15 8.06
CA VAL A 95 2.05 -1.71 8.17
C VAL A 95 2.46 -1.22 9.56
N LEU A 96 2.02 -1.89 10.63
CA LEU A 96 2.34 -1.49 12.00
C LEU A 96 3.84 -1.56 12.28
N GLU A 97 4.55 -2.47 11.63
CA GLU A 97 5.99 -2.60 11.77
C GLU A 97 6.76 -1.39 11.22
N ILE A 98 6.26 -0.80 10.13
CA ILE A 98 7.01 0.26 9.43
C ILE A 98 6.46 1.68 9.62
N VAL A 99 5.21 1.86 10.08
CA VAL A 99 4.59 3.20 10.18
C VAL A 99 5.34 4.16 11.11
N ASN A 100 6.06 3.64 12.08
CA ASN A 100 6.82 4.47 13.02
C ASN A 100 7.88 5.35 12.34
N ASN A 101 8.29 4.98 11.13
CA ASN A 101 9.29 5.72 10.36
C ASN A 101 8.66 6.83 9.50
N TYR A 102 7.34 6.99 9.56
CA TYR A 102 6.58 7.91 8.72
C TYR A 102 5.75 8.87 9.56
N ASP A 103 5.32 9.97 8.94
CA ASP A 103 4.53 11.01 9.61
C ASP A 103 3.04 10.87 9.34
N LEU A 104 2.66 10.26 8.21
CA LEU A 104 1.27 10.08 7.81
C LEU A 104 1.12 8.80 7.00
N LEU A 105 0.11 8.00 7.34
CA LEU A 105 -0.30 6.85 6.54
C LEU A 105 -1.50 7.24 5.69
N ILE A 106 -1.43 6.98 4.38
CA ILE A 106 -2.51 7.26 3.43
C ILE A 106 -3.01 5.95 2.85
N ILE A 107 -4.30 5.76 2.85
CA ILE A 107 -4.95 4.59 2.28
C ILE A 107 -6.15 5.01 1.42
N GLY A 108 -6.46 4.23 0.39
CA GLY A 108 -7.66 4.41 -0.40
C GLY A 108 -8.87 3.80 0.30
N ALA A 109 -10.01 4.46 0.22
CA ALA A 109 -11.27 3.95 0.78
C ALA A 109 -11.91 2.92 -0.16
N SER A 110 -11.42 1.70 -0.13
CA SER A 110 -11.91 0.62 -0.98
C SER A 110 -12.32 -0.61 -0.16
N GLU A 111 -13.53 -1.10 -0.38
CA GLU A 111 -14.01 -2.33 0.24
C GLU A 111 -13.24 -3.56 -0.21
N SER A 112 -12.65 -3.51 -1.40
CA SER A 112 -11.87 -4.61 -1.95
C SER A 112 -10.40 -4.54 -1.60
N SER A 113 -9.91 -3.43 -1.02
CA SER A 113 -8.52 -3.33 -0.60
C SER A 113 -8.28 -4.14 0.67
N LEU A 114 -7.12 -4.78 0.74
CA LEU A 114 -6.73 -5.52 1.94
C LEU A 114 -6.69 -4.61 3.17
N LEU A 115 -6.21 -3.39 3.00
CA LEU A 115 -6.15 -2.42 4.09
C LEU A 115 -7.55 -2.04 4.57
N HIS A 116 -8.52 -1.92 3.66
CA HIS A 116 -9.91 -1.63 4.03
C HIS A 116 -10.56 -2.79 4.79
N ARG A 117 -10.32 -4.03 4.37
CA ARG A 117 -10.80 -5.22 5.10
C ARG A 117 -10.26 -5.24 6.52
N ILE A 118 -9.01 -4.87 6.67
CA ILE A 118 -8.36 -4.72 7.95
C ILE A 118 -9.06 -3.67 8.79
N PHE A 119 -9.35 -2.51 8.21
CA PHE A 119 -10.05 -1.43 8.88
C PHE A 119 -11.46 -1.83 9.31
N ASN A 120 -12.19 -2.56 8.47
CA ASN A 120 -13.55 -2.96 8.78
C ASN A 120 -13.62 -4.04 9.86
N SER A 121 -12.70 -5.00 9.87
CA SER A 121 -12.70 -6.08 10.87
C SER A 121 -12.07 -5.67 12.20
N HIS A 122 -11.14 -4.71 12.19
CA HIS A 122 -10.39 -4.25 13.36
C HIS A 122 -10.27 -2.73 13.41
N GLN A 123 -11.25 -2.03 12.87
CA GLN A 123 -11.20 -0.59 12.63
C GLN A 123 -10.79 0.21 13.87
N ASN A 124 -11.44 -0.04 15.00
CA ASN A 124 -11.15 0.68 16.24
C ASN A 124 -9.76 0.33 16.77
N SER A 125 -9.38 -0.92 16.68
CA SER A 125 -8.07 -1.37 17.16
C SER A 125 -6.93 -0.79 16.34
N PHE A 126 -7.08 -0.76 15.01
CA PHE A 126 -6.03 -0.26 14.13
C PHE A 126 -5.88 1.26 14.22
N ILE A 127 -6.98 2.01 14.14
CA ILE A 127 -6.95 3.48 14.25
C ILE A 127 -6.40 3.90 15.63
N ASN A 128 -6.84 3.22 16.68
CA ASN A 128 -6.37 3.49 18.03
C ASN A 128 -4.94 3.01 18.27
N SER A 129 -4.49 2.00 17.54
CA SER A 129 -3.13 1.43 17.68
C SER A 129 -2.11 2.10 16.78
N SER A 130 -2.56 2.83 15.75
CA SER A 130 -1.61 3.51 14.86
C SER A 130 -0.92 4.65 15.60
N PRO A 131 0.42 4.64 15.69
CA PRO A 131 1.17 5.70 16.33
C PRO A 131 1.20 7.01 15.53
N ILE A 132 0.73 6.98 14.27
CA ILE A 132 0.73 8.15 13.38
C ILE A 132 -0.67 8.40 12.84
N PRO A 133 -0.97 9.63 12.36
CA PRO A 133 -2.24 9.92 11.71
C PRO A 133 -2.48 9.07 10.46
N VAL A 134 -3.75 8.79 10.20
CA VAL A 134 -4.19 8.01 9.02
C VAL A 134 -5.14 8.86 8.20
N LEU A 135 -4.84 9.03 6.91
CA LEU A 135 -5.71 9.69 5.95
C LEU A 135 -6.37 8.63 5.08
N VAL A 136 -7.70 8.63 5.08
CA VAL A 136 -8.49 7.76 4.19
C VAL A 136 -8.94 8.60 3.01
N ALA A 137 -8.42 8.31 1.83
CA ALA A 137 -8.75 9.04 0.60
C ALA A 137 -9.92 8.36 -0.10
N LYS A 138 -10.96 9.12 -0.36
CA LYS A 138 -12.14 8.66 -1.10
C LYS A 138 -12.08 9.05 -2.56
#